data_b8ea7a06e04a480596bcec65e291118e
#
_entry.id   b8ea7a06e04a480596bcec65e291118e
#
_cell.length_a   1.000
_cell.length_b   1.000
_cell.length_c   1.000
_cell.angle_alpha   90.00
_cell.angle_beta   90.00
_cell.angle_gamma   90.00
#
_symmetry.space_group_name_H-M   'P 1'
#
loop_
_entity.id
_entity.type
_entity.pdbx_description
1 polymer ?
#
loop_
_entity_poly.entity_id
_entity_poly.type
_entity_poly.pdbx_seq_one_letter_code
_entity_poly.pdbx_strand_id
1 'polypeptide(L)'
;MNSINKDELIFPSTSLHEKVTSFMTTKLMEDNKSILDQNNLVDKKHFKNLINKPIIWMQQEHGKNALKVDSKHLDRMVLADAIFTHQKGLVLAVLSADCLPIILSSNDGLEIAAIHAGWRGLSKGIIESTLDLFSCPLNNISAWLAPCISKKNFEVGSDVFKSFNNK
;
A
#
# COMPACT_ATOMS: atom_id res chain seq x y z
N MET A 1 5.06 -21.08 -17.48
CA MET A 1 5.34 -19.92 -16.61
C MET A 1 5.51 -18.73 -17.55
N ASN A 2 4.50 -17.86 -17.67
CA ASN A 2 4.69 -16.62 -18.40
C ASN A 2 5.67 -15.77 -17.59
N SER A 3 6.81 -15.44 -18.18
CA SER A 3 7.79 -14.54 -17.59
C SER A 3 7.13 -13.16 -17.46
N ILE A 4 7.01 -12.67 -16.23
CA ILE A 4 6.57 -11.31 -15.97
C ILE A 4 7.56 -10.38 -16.67
N ASN A 5 7.05 -9.52 -17.53
CA ASN A 5 7.88 -8.50 -18.15
C ASN A 5 8.30 -7.50 -17.06
N LYS A 6 9.61 -7.24 -16.93
CA LYS A 6 10.12 -6.29 -15.91
C LYS A 6 9.54 -4.88 -16.06
N ASP A 7 9.06 -4.53 -17.26
CA ASP A 7 8.43 -3.23 -17.52
C ASP A 7 7.01 -3.10 -16.94
N GLU A 8 6.42 -4.21 -16.48
CA GLU A 8 5.10 -4.24 -15.86
C GLU A 8 5.13 -3.95 -14.35
N LEU A 9 6.32 -4.01 -13.74
CA LEU A 9 6.51 -3.82 -12.32
C LEU A 9 7.52 -2.71 -12.03
N ILE A 10 7.22 -1.90 -11.02
CA ILE A 10 8.14 -0.90 -10.47
C ILE A 10 8.60 -1.38 -9.11
N PHE A 11 9.91 -1.43 -8.92
CA PHE A 11 10.53 -1.80 -7.66
C PHE A 11 11.16 -0.58 -6.99
N PRO A 12 11.31 -0.57 -5.65
CA PRO A 12 12.11 0.43 -4.98
C PRO A 12 13.56 0.38 -5.48
N SER A 13 14.21 1.54 -5.61
CA SER A 13 15.61 1.64 -6.02
C SER A 13 16.57 0.91 -5.07
N THR A 14 16.18 0.84 -3.80
CA THR A 14 16.88 0.07 -2.76
C THR A 14 15.86 -0.82 -2.06
N SER A 15 16.16 -2.11 -1.89
CA SER A 15 15.31 -3.02 -1.14
C SER A 15 15.08 -2.50 0.28
N LEU A 16 13.85 -2.58 0.77
CA LEU A 16 13.53 -2.25 2.16
C LEU A 16 14.21 -3.20 3.14
N HIS A 17 14.22 -4.49 2.80
CA HIS A 17 14.92 -5.54 3.52
C HIS A 17 15.01 -6.80 2.65
N GLU A 18 16.03 -7.64 2.81
CA GLU A 18 16.20 -8.89 2.01
C GLU A 18 15.04 -9.88 2.12
N LYS A 19 14.34 -9.90 3.26
CA LYS A 19 13.16 -10.75 3.51
C LYS A 19 11.85 -10.14 3.01
N VAL A 20 11.85 -8.89 2.54
CA VAL A 20 10.65 -8.15 2.14
C VAL A 20 10.71 -7.84 0.65
N THR A 21 9.74 -8.36 -0.09
CA THR A 21 9.56 -8.02 -1.51
C THR A 21 8.47 -6.98 -1.63
N SER A 22 8.76 -5.85 -2.23
CA SER A 22 7.81 -4.79 -2.53
C SER A 22 7.89 -4.38 -4.00
N PHE A 23 6.76 -4.12 -4.60
CA PHE A 23 6.65 -3.63 -5.98
C PHE A 23 5.31 -2.95 -6.20
N MET A 24 5.23 -2.15 -7.26
CA MET A 24 4.01 -1.57 -7.79
C MET A 24 3.76 -2.10 -9.21
N THR A 25 2.51 -2.43 -9.52
CA THR A 25 2.11 -2.80 -10.89
C THR A 25 1.90 -1.55 -11.72
N THR A 26 2.11 -1.65 -13.03
CA THR A 26 1.87 -0.56 -13.98
C THR A 26 0.61 -0.81 -14.81
N LYS A 27 0.17 0.21 -15.56
CA LYS A 27 -0.94 0.08 -16.53
C LYS A 27 -0.63 -0.87 -17.70
N LEU A 28 0.64 -1.25 -17.88
CA LEU A 28 1.08 -2.19 -18.91
C LEU A 28 0.69 -3.63 -18.60
N MET A 29 0.36 -3.96 -17.36
CA MET A 29 -0.25 -5.24 -17.05
C MET A 29 -1.63 -5.30 -17.71
N GLU A 30 -1.82 -6.23 -18.64
CA GLU A 30 -3.02 -6.32 -19.49
C GLU A 30 -4.34 -6.38 -18.71
N ASP A 31 -4.32 -6.85 -17.48
CA ASP A 31 -5.51 -7.03 -16.63
C ASP A 31 -5.72 -5.93 -15.58
N ASN A 32 -4.93 -4.87 -15.58
CA ASN A 32 -5.10 -3.76 -14.62
C ASN A 32 -6.45 -3.02 -14.74
N LYS A 33 -7.18 -3.17 -15.84
CA LYS A 33 -8.51 -2.58 -16.00
C LYS A 33 -9.53 -3.17 -15.03
N SER A 34 -9.41 -4.44 -14.67
CA SER A 34 -10.32 -5.12 -13.74
C SER A 34 -9.97 -4.87 -12.27
N ILE A 35 -8.71 -4.52 -11.97
CA ILE A 35 -8.24 -4.32 -10.59
C ILE A 35 -8.73 -2.98 -10.03
N LEU A 36 -8.92 -1.98 -10.88
CA LEU A 36 -9.39 -0.64 -10.46
C LEU A 36 -10.89 -0.59 -10.15
N ASP A 37 -11.65 -1.60 -10.49
CA ASP A 37 -13.05 -1.74 -10.10
C ASP A 37 -13.13 -2.34 -8.70
N GLN A 38 -13.32 -1.48 -7.70
CA GLN A 38 -13.44 -1.88 -6.28
C GLN A 38 -14.55 -2.91 -6.03
N ASN A 39 -15.52 -3.03 -6.95
CA ASN A 39 -16.61 -3.99 -6.86
C ASN A 39 -16.27 -5.34 -7.52
N ASN A 40 -15.21 -5.42 -8.33
CA ASN A 40 -14.85 -6.58 -9.13
C ASN A 40 -13.53 -7.22 -8.68
N LEU A 41 -13.30 -7.30 -7.37
CA LEU A 41 -12.19 -8.02 -6.73
C LEU A 41 -12.13 -9.52 -7.08
N VAL A 42 -12.99 -9.97 -7.97
CA VAL A 42 -13.15 -11.37 -8.35
C VAL A 42 -12.06 -11.85 -9.29
N ASP A 43 -11.38 -10.97 -10.03
CA ASP A 43 -10.29 -11.39 -10.92
C ASP A 43 -8.90 -11.44 -10.24
N LYS A 44 -8.92 -11.91 -9.00
CA LYS A 44 -7.71 -12.28 -8.22
C LYS A 44 -6.88 -13.38 -8.88
N LYS A 45 -7.35 -14.01 -9.98
CA LYS A 45 -6.64 -15.12 -10.62
C LYS A 45 -5.29 -14.71 -11.16
N HIS A 46 -5.22 -13.54 -11.78
CA HIS A 46 -3.97 -13.05 -12.37
C HIS A 46 -2.92 -12.77 -11.30
N PHE A 47 -3.31 -12.05 -10.22
CA PHE A 47 -2.44 -11.80 -9.07
C PHE A 47 -2.04 -13.08 -8.32
N LYS A 48 -2.95 -14.07 -8.21
CA LYS A 48 -2.60 -15.37 -7.63
C LYS A 48 -1.50 -16.07 -8.40
N ASN A 49 -1.52 -15.98 -9.73
CA ASN A 49 -0.47 -16.56 -10.57
C ASN A 49 0.86 -15.80 -10.44
N LEU A 50 0.79 -14.49 -10.27
CA LEU A 50 1.97 -13.63 -10.10
C LEU A 50 2.65 -13.84 -8.75
N ILE A 51 1.89 -13.91 -7.67
CA ILE A 51 2.42 -13.82 -6.31
C ILE A 51 2.39 -15.18 -5.60
N ASN A 52 1.52 -16.11 -5.98
CA ASN A 52 1.32 -17.43 -5.37
C ASN A 52 1.30 -17.40 -3.82
N LYS A 53 0.77 -16.31 -3.24
CA LYS A 53 0.63 -16.10 -1.80
C LYS A 53 -0.70 -15.43 -1.50
N PRO A 54 -1.25 -15.63 -0.29
CA PRO A 54 -2.49 -14.98 0.12
C PRO A 54 -2.31 -13.46 0.24
N ILE A 55 -3.27 -12.72 -0.33
CA ILE A 55 -3.25 -11.25 -0.39
C ILE A 55 -4.39 -10.70 0.46
N ILE A 56 -4.08 -9.70 1.28
CA ILE A 56 -5.06 -8.92 2.04
C ILE A 56 -5.26 -7.57 1.33
N TRP A 57 -6.51 -7.27 1.01
CA TRP A 57 -6.93 -6.05 0.33
C TRP A 57 -7.67 -5.11 1.27
N MET A 58 -7.51 -3.80 1.04
CA MET A 58 -8.23 -2.76 1.75
C MET A 58 -9.44 -2.26 0.96
N GLN A 59 -10.53 -2.00 1.67
CA GLN A 59 -11.57 -1.08 1.25
C GLN A 59 -11.18 0.30 1.78
N GLN A 60 -10.63 1.13 0.91
CA GLN A 60 -10.02 2.42 1.22
C GLN A 60 -11.06 3.53 1.25
N GLU A 61 -11.04 4.38 2.28
CA GLU A 61 -12.02 5.46 2.50
C GLU A 61 -11.37 6.85 2.56
N HIS A 62 -10.07 6.97 2.28
CA HIS A 62 -9.30 8.19 2.44
C HIS A 62 -9.31 8.70 3.89
N GLY A 63 -9.35 7.78 4.84
CA GLY A 63 -9.34 8.00 6.28
C GLY A 63 -7.95 7.89 6.90
N LYS A 64 -7.93 7.67 8.22
CA LYS A 64 -6.71 7.38 9.00
C LYS A 64 -6.75 6.03 9.70
N ASN A 65 -7.68 5.16 9.31
CA ASN A 65 -7.81 3.85 9.93
C ASN A 65 -6.67 2.95 9.50
N ALA A 66 -5.81 2.57 10.44
CA ALA A 66 -4.72 1.63 10.27
C ALA A 66 -5.01 0.36 11.08
N LEU A 67 -4.98 -0.82 10.45
CA LEU A 67 -5.36 -2.08 11.09
C LEU A 67 -4.22 -3.09 11.05
N LYS A 68 -4.03 -3.77 12.18
CA LYS A 68 -3.20 -4.97 12.25
C LYS A 68 -3.99 -6.15 11.68
N VAL A 69 -3.39 -6.83 10.70
CA VAL A 69 -4.02 -7.93 9.98
C VAL A 69 -3.22 -9.23 10.07
N ASP A 70 -3.93 -10.34 9.94
CA ASP A 70 -3.39 -11.70 9.93
C ASP A 70 -4.17 -12.58 8.94
N SER A 71 -3.90 -13.88 8.91
CA SER A 71 -4.57 -14.84 8.02
C SER A 71 -6.10 -14.93 8.18
N LYS A 72 -6.68 -14.44 9.29
CA LYS A 72 -8.15 -14.40 9.49
C LYS A 72 -8.82 -13.32 8.62
N HIS A 73 -8.04 -12.45 7.99
CA HIS A 73 -8.52 -11.34 7.15
C HIS A 73 -8.48 -11.65 5.65
N LEU A 74 -8.12 -12.87 5.24
CA LEU A 74 -7.84 -13.21 3.84
C LEU A 74 -9.05 -13.17 2.89
N ASP A 75 -10.21 -13.61 3.34
CA ASP A 75 -11.37 -13.80 2.48
C ASP A 75 -12.33 -12.61 2.46
N ARG A 76 -11.89 -11.48 2.99
CA ARG A 76 -12.67 -10.24 3.06
C ARG A 76 -11.82 -9.03 2.76
N MET A 77 -12.46 -7.96 2.33
CA MET A 77 -11.85 -6.64 2.33
C MET A 77 -11.80 -6.08 3.75
N VAL A 78 -10.70 -5.42 4.06
CA VAL A 78 -10.49 -4.77 5.36
C VAL A 78 -10.78 -3.29 5.21
N LEU A 79 -11.73 -2.76 5.97
CA LEU A 79 -12.07 -1.33 5.95
C LEU A 79 -10.96 -0.53 6.63
N ALA A 80 -10.03 -0.03 5.84
CA ALA A 80 -8.83 0.67 6.30
C ALA A 80 -8.15 1.43 5.15
N ASP A 81 -7.31 2.40 5.50
CA ASP A 81 -6.37 3.06 4.59
C ASP A 81 -4.92 2.67 4.86
N ALA A 82 -4.67 1.89 5.89
CA ALA A 82 -3.39 1.20 6.11
C ALA A 82 -3.61 -0.17 6.74
N ILE A 83 -2.78 -1.13 6.34
CA ILE A 83 -2.74 -2.46 6.94
C ILE A 83 -1.30 -2.81 7.32
N PHE A 84 -1.15 -3.42 8.47
CA PHE A 84 0.12 -3.83 9.07
C PHE A 84 0.08 -5.31 9.42
N THR A 85 1.20 -6.01 9.29
CA THR A 85 1.33 -7.39 9.75
C THR A 85 2.76 -7.72 10.19
N HIS A 86 2.87 -8.65 11.13
CA HIS A 86 4.11 -9.36 11.45
C HIS A 86 4.04 -10.84 11.04
N GLN A 87 2.97 -11.25 10.37
CA GLN A 87 2.80 -12.63 9.94
C GLN A 87 3.50 -12.85 8.61
N LYS A 88 4.46 -13.78 8.59
CA LYS A 88 5.17 -14.19 7.37
C LYS A 88 4.24 -14.86 6.37
N GLY A 89 4.54 -14.66 5.08
CA GLY A 89 3.84 -15.33 3.99
C GLY A 89 2.56 -14.62 3.54
N LEU A 90 2.15 -13.52 4.18
CA LEU A 90 1.06 -12.67 3.72
C LEU A 90 1.56 -11.57 2.79
N VAL A 91 0.72 -11.18 1.85
CA VAL A 91 0.92 -10.02 0.98
C VAL A 91 -0.09 -8.95 1.36
N LEU A 92 0.39 -7.74 1.57
CA LEU A 92 -0.43 -6.56 1.80
C LEU A 92 -0.57 -5.78 0.49
N ALA A 93 -1.80 -5.46 0.10
CA ALA A 93 -2.07 -4.75 -1.15
C ALA A 93 -2.76 -3.41 -0.90
N VAL A 94 -2.28 -2.38 -1.60
CA VAL A 94 -2.86 -1.04 -1.64
C VAL A 94 -3.19 -0.68 -3.09
N LEU A 95 -4.35 -0.10 -3.33
CA LEU A 95 -4.77 0.41 -4.63
C LEU A 95 -4.49 1.91 -4.69
N SER A 96 -3.88 2.36 -5.77
CA SER A 96 -3.66 3.78 -6.01
C SER A 96 -3.63 4.10 -7.49
N ALA A 97 -4.24 5.24 -7.85
CA ALA A 97 -4.07 5.88 -9.15
C ALA A 97 -3.17 7.11 -9.01
N ASP A 98 -3.58 8.05 -8.14
CA ASP A 98 -2.91 9.33 -7.93
C ASP A 98 -2.38 9.50 -6.50
N CYS A 99 -3.07 8.92 -5.51
CA CYS A 99 -2.66 8.99 -4.11
C CYS A 99 -1.30 8.31 -3.89
N LEU A 100 -0.55 8.75 -2.87
CA LEU A 100 0.76 8.20 -2.54
C LEU A 100 0.62 6.82 -1.86
N PRO A 101 1.08 5.73 -2.47
CA PRO A 101 1.24 4.46 -1.77
C PRO A 101 2.56 4.48 -0.98
N ILE A 102 2.51 4.05 0.28
CA ILE A 102 3.72 3.91 1.11
C ILE A 102 3.83 2.49 1.59
N ILE A 103 5.01 1.89 1.42
CA ILE A 103 5.34 0.59 2.00
C ILE A 103 6.36 0.81 3.10
N LEU A 104 6.08 0.27 4.28
CA LEU A 104 6.98 0.31 5.43
C LEU A 104 7.48 -1.09 5.76
N SER A 105 8.72 -1.17 6.22
CA SER A 105 9.31 -2.39 6.78
C SER A 105 10.19 -2.05 7.97
N SER A 106 10.10 -2.86 9.04
CA SER A 106 11.14 -2.84 10.07
C SER A 106 12.49 -3.28 9.50
N ASN A 107 13.60 -2.80 10.07
CA ASN A 107 14.95 -3.09 9.58
C ASN A 107 15.38 -4.55 9.78
N ASP A 108 14.62 -5.37 10.49
CA ASP A 108 14.80 -6.82 10.59
C ASP A 108 13.88 -7.60 9.61
N GLY A 109 13.00 -6.89 8.90
CA GLY A 109 12.05 -7.45 7.94
C GLY A 109 10.93 -8.30 8.55
N LEU A 110 10.63 -8.13 9.84
CA LEU A 110 9.61 -8.91 10.54
C LEU A 110 8.25 -8.20 10.59
N GLU A 111 8.23 -6.89 10.43
CA GLU A 111 7.03 -6.06 10.45
C GLU A 111 6.92 -5.28 9.15
N ILE A 112 5.76 -5.33 8.51
CA ILE A 112 5.50 -4.62 7.25
C ILE A 112 4.15 -3.92 7.30
N ALA A 113 4.03 -2.82 6.57
CA ALA A 113 2.76 -2.14 6.35
C ALA A 113 2.63 -1.64 4.91
N ALA A 114 1.38 -1.54 4.44
CA ALA A 114 0.99 -0.88 3.21
C ALA A 114 -0.02 0.21 3.52
N ILE A 115 0.21 1.43 3.02
CA ILE A 115 -0.56 2.63 3.34
C ILE A 115 -1.08 3.26 2.05
N HIS A 116 -2.36 3.58 2.02
CA HIS A 116 -2.97 4.48 1.06
C HIS A 116 -2.93 5.91 1.64
N ALA A 117 -1.92 6.68 1.26
CA ALA A 117 -1.70 8.03 1.77
C ALA A 117 -2.27 9.09 0.81
N GLY A 118 -3.59 9.11 0.63
CA GLY A 118 -4.29 10.24 0.02
C GLY A 118 -4.21 11.48 0.90
N TRP A 119 -4.37 12.70 0.35
CA TRP A 119 -4.19 13.95 1.08
C TRP A 119 -5.10 14.04 2.33
N ARG A 120 -6.31 13.49 2.27
CA ARG A 120 -7.22 13.46 3.41
C ARG A 120 -6.71 12.58 4.55
N GLY A 121 -6.18 11.40 4.20
CA GLY A 121 -5.55 10.48 5.15
C GLY A 121 -4.30 11.09 5.77
N LEU A 122 -3.44 11.72 4.96
CA LEU A 122 -2.24 12.42 5.40
C LEU A 122 -2.57 13.55 6.38
N SER A 123 -3.56 14.39 6.06
CA SER A 123 -3.98 15.46 6.95
C SER A 123 -4.60 14.97 8.27
N LYS A 124 -5.12 13.74 8.30
CA LYS A 124 -5.69 13.11 9.50
C LYS A 124 -4.69 12.30 10.32
N GLY A 125 -3.49 12.04 9.79
CA GLY A 125 -2.43 11.31 10.48
C GLY A 125 -2.43 9.80 10.19
N ILE A 126 -2.64 9.38 8.94
CA ILE A 126 -2.60 7.95 8.56
C ILE A 126 -1.20 7.35 8.75
N ILE A 127 -0.14 8.14 8.53
CA ILE A 127 1.23 7.69 8.71
C ILE A 127 1.48 7.40 10.19
N GLU A 128 1.16 8.36 11.05
CA GLU A 128 1.30 8.24 12.49
C GLU A 128 0.51 7.04 13.03
N SER A 129 -0.76 6.92 12.64
CA SER A 129 -1.60 5.77 13.02
C SER A 129 -1.01 4.43 12.59
N THR A 130 -0.29 4.40 11.47
CA THR A 130 0.37 3.17 11.00
C THR A 130 1.65 2.88 11.77
N LEU A 131 2.46 3.92 12.03
CA LEU A 131 3.70 3.79 12.79
C LEU A 131 3.46 3.30 14.22
N ASP A 132 2.34 3.70 14.84
CA ASP A 132 1.92 3.23 16.18
C ASP A 132 1.67 1.71 16.27
N LEU A 133 1.52 1.03 15.12
CA LEU A 133 1.36 -0.44 15.07
C LEU A 133 2.69 -1.19 15.12
N PHE A 134 3.82 -0.52 14.82
CA PHE A 134 5.13 -1.13 14.86
C PHE A 134 5.62 -1.28 16.30
N SER A 135 6.31 -2.40 16.56
CA SER A 135 6.92 -2.67 17.87
C SER A 135 8.35 -2.10 17.96
N CYS A 136 9.00 -1.87 16.84
CA CYS A 136 10.37 -1.36 16.79
C CYS A 136 10.40 0.17 16.87
N PRO A 137 11.53 0.77 17.30
CA PRO A 137 11.74 2.21 17.25
C PRO A 137 11.63 2.78 15.83
N LEU A 138 11.15 4.03 15.69
CA LEU A 138 10.93 4.67 14.38
C LEU A 138 12.16 4.74 13.48
N ASN A 139 13.36 4.90 14.07
CA ASN A 139 14.63 4.89 13.34
C ASN A 139 15.01 3.51 12.79
N ASN A 140 14.28 2.47 13.15
CA ASN A 140 14.42 1.11 12.65
C ASN A 140 13.36 0.74 11.61
N ILE A 141 12.71 1.74 11.00
CA ILE A 141 11.71 1.55 9.95
C ILE A 141 12.23 2.16 8.65
N SER A 142 12.24 1.36 7.59
CA SER A 142 12.51 1.80 6.23
C SER A 142 11.19 2.02 5.49
N ALA A 143 11.15 3.06 4.62
CA ALA A 143 9.97 3.42 3.85
C ALA A 143 10.27 3.49 2.36
N TRP A 144 9.37 2.95 1.55
CA TRP A 144 9.31 3.21 0.12
C TRP A 144 8.06 4.02 -0.21
N LEU A 145 8.29 5.22 -0.73
CA LEU A 145 7.25 6.06 -1.32
C LEU A 145 7.15 5.67 -2.78
N ALA A 146 6.09 4.96 -3.13
CA ALA A 146 5.88 4.47 -4.49
C ALA A 146 5.37 5.60 -5.42
N PRO A 147 5.42 5.42 -6.74
CA PRO A 147 4.93 6.40 -7.69
C PRO A 147 3.52 6.89 -7.40
N CYS A 148 3.33 8.20 -7.49
CA CYS A 148 2.05 8.90 -7.30
C CYS A 148 1.98 10.13 -8.20
N ILE A 149 0.87 10.87 -8.13
CA ILE A 149 0.74 12.15 -8.84
C ILE A 149 1.85 13.12 -8.40
N SER A 150 2.47 13.78 -9.36
CA SER A 150 3.53 14.76 -9.08
C SER A 150 2.96 16.12 -8.67
N LYS A 151 3.74 16.90 -7.93
CA LYS A 151 3.41 18.28 -7.55
C LYS A 151 2.95 19.12 -8.76
N LYS A 152 3.55 18.91 -9.93
CA LYS A 152 3.23 19.66 -11.15
C LYS A 152 1.80 19.43 -11.66
N ASN A 153 1.27 18.24 -11.41
CA ASN A 153 -0.02 17.79 -11.92
C ASN A 153 -1.11 17.77 -10.84
N PHE A 154 -0.75 18.02 -9.56
CA PHE A 154 -1.66 18.02 -8.45
C PHE A 154 -2.11 19.44 -8.10
N GLU A 155 -3.14 19.91 -8.78
CA GLU A 155 -3.80 21.17 -8.46
C GLU A 155 -4.66 20.99 -7.19
N VAL A 156 -4.50 21.90 -6.23
CA VAL A 156 -5.17 21.85 -4.93
C VAL A 156 -5.99 23.09 -4.67
N GLY A 157 -7.16 22.89 -4.07
CA GLY A 157 -8.04 23.97 -3.61
C GLY A 157 -7.75 24.41 -2.18
N SER A 158 -8.51 25.39 -1.71
CA SER A 158 -8.39 25.93 -0.35
C SER A 158 -8.70 24.92 0.75
N ASP A 159 -9.46 23.88 0.44
CA ASP A 159 -9.80 22.78 1.34
C ASP A 159 -8.57 21.95 1.73
N VAL A 160 -7.72 21.63 0.75
CA VAL A 160 -6.45 20.94 1.01
C VAL A 160 -5.54 21.82 1.85
N PHE A 161 -5.37 23.10 1.46
CA PHE A 161 -4.53 24.05 2.20
C PHE A 161 -4.97 24.17 3.66
N LYS A 162 -6.27 24.35 3.92
CA LYS A 162 -6.83 24.47 5.28
C LYS A 162 -6.61 23.19 6.10
N SER A 163 -6.68 22.02 5.48
CA SER A 163 -6.52 20.74 6.17
C SER A 163 -5.11 20.51 6.74
N PHE A 164 -4.10 21.17 6.17
CA PHE A 164 -2.71 21.07 6.65
C PHE A 164 -2.25 22.22 7.51
N ASN A 165 -2.89 23.41 7.44
CA ASN A 165 -2.51 24.58 8.20
C ASN A 165 -3.20 24.72 9.56
N ASN A 166 -4.15 23.86 9.91
CA ASN A 166 -4.85 23.86 11.19
C ASN A 166 -4.24 22.85 12.20
N LYS A 167 -2.97 22.49 12.01
CA LYS A 167 -2.20 21.63 12.92
C LYS A 167 -1.14 22.43 13.68
#